data_7705c1a84088c59e55b6c122dc47590e
#
_entry.id   7705c1a84088c59e55b6c122dc47590e
#
_cell.length_a   1.000
_cell.length_b   1.000
_cell.length_c   1.000
_cell.angle_alpha   90.00
_cell.angle_beta   90.00
_cell.angle_gamma   90.00
#
_symmetry.space_group_name_H-M   'P 1'
#
loop_
_entity.id
_entity.type
_entity.pdbx_description
1 polymer ?
#
loop_
_entity_poly.entity_id
_entity_poly.type
_entity_poly.pdbx_seq_one_letter_code
_entity_poly.pdbx_strand_id
1 'polypeptide(L)'
;MVKIATYHGVDPSEELARKAGIRPEDVIRLNANENPYGALDKVSAALVGQPLHLYPDPKQQKLRTALSEYVGQPVDRIIGGAGGDEIIDLLMRLFVEPGQTVLDCEPTFGMYSFAARLADAKIISAPRTNTWDIDIPAMTGAIDRLTRIIFLASPNNPTGNLLRERDARALLDTGVILCVDETYYEFSGNTLSHLLDDYENLVILRSFSKWAGIAGLRVGYAIGSATLISHLMDIKQPYNINIAGEAAVLAALEHRDELLERTRSLVEQRKKLEAVINDLDGVSYFPSQGNFLLCKFEHRTAEQAFTGLARHGIFVRQFPQTVLNDSLRISAGTPEQTDQLIYALKNIV
;
A
#
# COMPACT_ATOMS: atom_id res chain seq x y z
N MET A 1 -1.49 -29.89 10.21
CA MET A 1 -1.76 -28.70 9.40
C MET A 1 -1.77 -27.51 10.35
N VAL A 2 -0.80 -26.60 10.25
CA VAL A 2 -0.77 -25.36 11.07
C VAL A 2 -1.90 -24.46 10.58
N LYS A 3 -2.79 -23.99 11.48
CA LYS A 3 -3.81 -22.98 11.14
C LYS A 3 -3.11 -21.65 11.03
N ILE A 4 -2.87 -21.19 9.79
CA ILE A 4 -2.38 -19.83 9.52
C ILE A 4 -3.57 -18.88 9.63
N ALA A 5 -3.41 -17.80 10.41
CA ALA A 5 -4.43 -16.76 10.51
C ALA A 5 -4.63 -16.12 9.12
N THR A 6 -5.87 -16.12 8.66
CA THR A 6 -6.24 -15.61 7.32
C THR A 6 -6.14 -14.09 7.28
N TYR A 7 -5.59 -13.54 6.20
CA TYR A 7 -5.70 -12.11 5.93
C TYR A 7 -7.13 -11.80 5.44
N HIS A 8 -7.80 -10.87 6.10
CA HIS A 8 -9.16 -10.45 5.73
C HIS A 8 -9.10 -9.23 4.81
N GLY A 9 -9.44 -9.45 3.55
CA GLY A 9 -9.65 -8.38 2.56
C GLY A 9 -10.87 -7.50 2.89
N VAL A 10 -11.28 -6.71 1.92
CA VAL A 10 -12.53 -5.93 1.98
C VAL A 10 -13.61 -6.64 1.18
N ASP A 11 -14.85 -6.54 1.64
CA ASP A 11 -16.00 -7.11 0.93
C ASP A 11 -16.24 -6.38 -0.39
N PRO A 12 -16.74 -7.05 -1.44
CA PRO A 12 -17.17 -6.41 -2.67
C PRO A 12 -18.41 -5.53 -2.45
N SER A 13 -18.69 -4.60 -3.39
CA SER A 13 -19.78 -3.63 -3.26
C SER A 13 -21.14 -4.29 -3.08
N GLU A 14 -21.39 -5.42 -3.75
CA GLU A 14 -22.63 -6.19 -3.66
C GLU A 14 -22.87 -6.73 -2.24
N GLU A 15 -21.81 -7.21 -1.59
CA GLU A 15 -21.90 -7.73 -0.22
C GLU A 15 -22.05 -6.59 0.80
N LEU A 16 -21.35 -5.47 0.59
CA LEU A 16 -21.50 -4.27 1.42
C LEU A 16 -22.94 -3.73 1.31
N ALA A 17 -23.47 -3.61 0.10
CA ALA A 17 -24.84 -3.18 -0.18
C ALA A 17 -25.87 -4.09 0.49
N ARG A 18 -25.69 -5.41 0.37
CA ARG A 18 -26.56 -6.42 0.99
C ARG A 18 -26.60 -6.28 2.52
N LYS A 19 -25.42 -6.07 3.15
CA LYS A 19 -25.31 -5.89 4.61
C LYS A 19 -25.98 -4.60 5.09
N ALA A 20 -25.90 -3.53 4.29
CA ALA A 20 -26.48 -2.23 4.63
C ALA A 20 -27.94 -2.05 4.16
N GLY A 21 -28.48 -2.95 3.35
CA GLY A 21 -29.84 -2.85 2.81
C GLY A 21 -30.01 -1.73 1.78
N ILE A 22 -28.96 -1.41 1.01
CA ILE A 22 -28.92 -0.40 -0.05
C ILE A 22 -28.61 -1.04 -1.41
N ARG A 23 -28.68 -0.26 -2.49
CA ARG A 23 -28.29 -0.74 -3.82
C ARG A 23 -26.78 -0.73 -3.99
N PRO A 24 -26.17 -1.65 -4.77
CA PRO A 24 -24.71 -1.67 -5.00
C PRO A 24 -24.14 -0.37 -5.57
N GLU A 25 -24.91 0.34 -6.40
CA GLU A 25 -24.52 1.63 -6.98
C GLU A 25 -24.50 2.79 -5.97
N ASP A 26 -25.16 2.64 -4.82
CA ASP A 26 -25.17 3.62 -3.74
C ASP A 26 -24.02 3.42 -2.75
N VAL A 27 -23.16 2.40 -2.95
CA VAL A 27 -22.02 2.09 -2.10
C VAL A 27 -20.85 3.03 -2.39
N ILE A 28 -20.42 3.78 -1.36
CA ILE A 28 -19.22 4.59 -1.38
C ILE A 28 -18.09 3.83 -0.67
N ARG A 29 -17.12 3.34 -1.45
CA ARG A 29 -16.01 2.52 -0.94
C ARG A 29 -14.82 3.41 -0.55
N LEU A 30 -14.68 3.70 0.72
CA LEU A 30 -13.52 4.42 1.29
C LEU A 30 -12.73 3.53 2.27
N ASN A 31 -12.71 2.21 2.03
CA ASN A 31 -12.16 1.21 2.95
C ASN A 31 -10.89 0.49 2.45
N ALA A 32 -10.56 0.61 1.15
CA ALA A 32 -9.45 -0.13 0.53
C ALA A 32 -8.33 0.76 -0.03
N ASN A 33 -8.41 2.08 0.16
CA ASN A 33 -7.49 3.05 -0.44
C ASN A 33 -7.41 2.90 -1.98
N GLU A 34 -8.51 2.48 -2.60
CA GLU A 34 -8.65 2.41 -4.06
C GLU A 34 -8.72 3.83 -4.63
N ASN A 35 -8.41 3.97 -5.92
CA ASN A 35 -8.60 5.23 -6.64
C ASN A 35 -10.06 5.31 -7.12
N PRO A 36 -10.88 6.22 -6.58
CA PRO A 36 -12.30 6.29 -6.92
C PRO A 36 -12.58 6.80 -8.33
N TYR A 37 -11.59 7.40 -9.00
CA TYR A 37 -11.71 7.79 -10.41
C TYR A 37 -11.60 6.60 -11.37
N GLY A 38 -11.12 5.43 -10.89
CA GLY A 38 -10.86 4.27 -11.74
C GLY A 38 -9.70 4.49 -12.73
N ALA A 39 -9.58 3.57 -13.69
CA ALA A 39 -8.62 3.69 -14.79
C ALA A 39 -9.00 4.83 -15.75
N LEU A 40 -8.00 5.40 -16.45
CA LEU A 40 -8.27 6.28 -17.59
C LEU A 40 -8.90 5.48 -18.74
N ASP A 41 -9.76 6.12 -19.55
CA ASP A 41 -10.33 5.50 -20.76
C ASP A 41 -9.26 4.99 -21.71
N LYS A 42 -8.15 5.73 -21.84
CA LYS A 42 -6.98 5.34 -22.64
C LYS A 42 -6.30 4.07 -22.11
N VAL A 43 -6.22 3.90 -20.79
CA VAL A 43 -5.71 2.68 -20.15
C VAL A 43 -6.67 1.52 -20.40
N SER A 44 -7.98 1.74 -20.27
CA SER A 44 -8.99 0.72 -20.54
C SER A 44 -8.98 0.31 -22.02
N ALA A 45 -8.81 1.27 -22.94
CA ALA A 45 -8.72 1.02 -24.39
C ALA A 45 -7.47 0.19 -24.75
N ALA A 46 -6.34 0.35 -24.03
CA ALA A 46 -5.14 -0.42 -24.26
C ALA A 46 -5.28 -1.93 -23.96
N LEU A 47 -6.35 -2.33 -23.27
CA LEU A 47 -6.64 -3.75 -23.01
C LEU A 47 -7.34 -4.44 -24.18
N VAL A 48 -7.93 -3.67 -25.10
CA VAL A 48 -8.67 -4.20 -26.25
C VAL A 48 -7.69 -4.72 -27.30
N GLY A 49 -7.94 -5.91 -27.83
CA GLY A 49 -7.11 -6.51 -28.89
C GLY A 49 -5.80 -7.14 -28.41
N GLN A 50 -5.56 -7.20 -27.11
CA GLN A 50 -4.40 -7.90 -26.60
C GLN A 50 -4.44 -9.40 -26.93
N PRO A 51 -3.29 -10.02 -27.27
CA PRO A 51 -3.23 -11.44 -27.66
C PRO A 51 -3.31 -12.36 -26.44
N LEU A 52 -4.50 -12.44 -25.81
CA LEU A 52 -4.71 -13.15 -24.53
C LEU A 52 -4.41 -14.65 -24.57
N HIS A 53 -4.22 -15.23 -25.76
CA HIS A 53 -3.86 -16.63 -25.98
C HIS A 53 -2.34 -16.89 -25.94
N LEU A 54 -1.52 -15.86 -25.82
CA LEU A 54 -0.06 -15.97 -25.74
C LEU A 54 0.41 -15.76 -24.30
N TYR A 55 1.53 -16.39 -23.94
CA TYR A 55 2.24 -16.05 -22.73
C TYR A 55 2.93 -14.68 -22.84
N PRO A 56 2.99 -13.89 -21.74
CA PRO A 56 3.75 -12.64 -21.72
C PRO A 56 5.26 -12.87 -21.76
N ASP A 57 6.03 -11.78 -21.92
CA ASP A 57 7.49 -11.84 -21.90
C ASP A 57 8.03 -12.21 -20.51
N PRO A 58 8.72 -13.37 -20.34
CA PRO A 58 9.27 -13.77 -19.05
C PRO A 58 10.37 -12.83 -18.53
N LYS A 59 11.00 -12.05 -19.40
CA LYS A 59 12.02 -11.05 -19.05
C LYS A 59 11.43 -9.69 -18.73
N GLN A 60 10.12 -9.48 -18.98
CA GLN A 60 9.40 -8.22 -18.71
C GLN A 60 10.08 -7.01 -19.38
N GLN A 61 10.70 -7.19 -20.57
CA GLN A 61 11.60 -6.19 -21.14
C GLN A 61 10.90 -4.84 -21.36
N LYS A 62 9.71 -4.84 -21.96
CA LYS A 62 8.95 -3.60 -22.21
C LYS A 62 8.55 -2.91 -20.91
N LEU A 63 8.01 -3.68 -19.98
CA LEU A 63 7.59 -3.17 -18.67
C LEU A 63 8.77 -2.55 -17.90
N ARG A 64 9.89 -3.28 -17.81
CA ARG A 64 11.09 -2.83 -17.08
C ARG A 64 11.72 -1.60 -17.73
N THR A 65 11.70 -1.50 -19.06
CA THR A 65 12.19 -0.31 -19.79
C THR A 65 11.31 0.92 -19.48
N ALA A 66 9.99 0.78 -19.55
CA ALA A 66 9.08 1.88 -19.23
C ALA A 66 9.18 2.32 -17.75
N LEU A 67 9.33 1.35 -16.84
CA LEU A 67 9.58 1.62 -15.42
C LEU A 67 10.92 2.33 -15.19
N SER A 68 11.98 1.92 -15.91
CA SER A 68 13.31 2.55 -15.85
C SER A 68 13.23 4.04 -16.19
N GLU A 69 12.53 4.38 -17.28
CA GLU A 69 12.28 5.77 -17.67
C GLU A 69 11.45 6.55 -16.64
N TYR A 70 10.47 5.88 -16.03
CA TYR A 70 9.60 6.50 -15.03
C TYR A 70 10.32 6.81 -13.71
N VAL A 71 11.14 5.87 -13.22
CA VAL A 71 11.79 5.99 -11.91
C VAL A 71 13.22 6.54 -11.98
N GLY A 72 13.80 6.67 -13.18
CA GLY A 72 15.17 7.16 -13.36
C GLY A 72 16.25 6.18 -12.88
N GLN A 73 15.95 4.88 -12.85
CA GLN A 73 16.90 3.83 -12.43
C GLN A 73 17.18 2.87 -13.58
N PRO A 74 18.38 2.25 -13.66
CA PRO A 74 18.72 1.28 -14.70
C PRO A 74 17.76 0.08 -14.74
N VAL A 75 17.52 -0.47 -15.93
CA VAL A 75 16.58 -1.60 -16.16
C VAL A 75 16.95 -2.85 -15.33
N ASP A 76 18.24 -3.10 -15.11
CA ASP A 76 18.73 -4.23 -14.32
C ASP A 76 18.47 -4.08 -12.81
N ARG A 77 18.10 -2.89 -12.34
CA ARG A 77 17.67 -2.62 -10.99
C ARG A 77 16.17 -2.77 -10.76
N ILE A 78 15.37 -3.21 -11.75
CA ILE A 78 13.91 -3.20 -11.69
C ILE A 78 13.34 -4.59 -11.97
N ILE A 79 12.32 -4.99 -11.21
CA ILE A 79 11.51 -6.20 -11.43
C ILE A 79 10.04 -5.88 -11.26
N GLY A 80 9.19 -6.37 -12.17
CA GLY A 80 7.74 -6.36 -12.05
C GLY A 80 7.20 -7.56 -11.27
N GLY A 81 6.15 -7.36 -10.49
CA GLY A 81 5.46 -8.41 -9.74
C GLY A 81 3.94 -8.36 -9.93
N ALA A 82 3.26 -9.47 -9.73
CA ALA A 82 1.80 -9.57 -9.70
C ALA A 82 1.23 -8.87 -8.46
N GLY A 83 1.32 -7.54 -8.43
CA GLY A 83 1.12 -6.67 -7.28
C GLY A 83 2.34 -6.60 -6.37
N GLY A 84 2.30 -5.70 -5.38
CA GLY A 84 3.32 -5.65 -4.35
C GLY A 84 3.40 -6.94 -3.51
N ASP A 85 2.29 -7.66 -3.41
CA ASP A 85 2.21 -8.90 -2.64
C ASP A 85 3.16 -9.98 -3.17
N GLU A 86 3.31 -10.12 -4.50
CA GLU A 86 4.29 -11.07 -5.08
C GLU A 86 5.72 -10.63 -4.80
N ILE A 87 6.03 -9.34 -4.83
CA ILE A 87 7.37 -8.85 -4.48
C ILE A 87 7.70 -9.19 -3.02
N ILE A 88 6.75 -9.00 -2.09
CA ILE A 88 6.91 -9.40 -0.69
C ILE A 88 7.19 -10.90 -0.58
N ASP A 89 6.42 -11.75 -1.29
CA ASP A 89 6.59 -13.20 -1.30
C ASP A 89 7.96 -13.61 -1.88
N LEU A 90 8.39 -13.00 -2.98
CA LEU A 90 9.70 -13.25 -3.59
C LEU A 90 10.85 -12.87 -2.65
N LEU A 91 10.73 -11.74 -1.93
CA LEU A 91 11.72 -11.34 -0.92
C LEU A 91 11.77 -12.35 0.23
N MET A 92 10.61 -12.84 0.70
CA MET A 92 10.57 -13.91 1.70
C MET A 92 11.28 -15.17 1.21
N ARG A 93 10.99 -15.62 -0.01
CA ARG A 93 11.62 -16.83 -0.60
C ARG A 93 13.13 -16.68 -0.79
N LEU A 94 13.61 -15.45 -1.08
CA LEU A 94 15.03 -15.21 -1.32
C LEU A 94 15.84 -15.12 -0.02
N PHE A 95 15.28 -14.52 1.03
CA PHE A 95 16.06 -14.13 2.21
C PHE A 95 15.71 -14.92 3.47
N VAL A 96 14.55 -15.57 3.54
CA VAL A 96 14.03 -16.09 4.81
C VAL A 96 13.87 -17.60 4.77
N GLU A 97 14.59 -18.29 5.65
CA GLU A 97 14.42 -19.71 5.94
C GLU A 97 13.49 -19.92 7.15
N PRO A 98 12.86 -21.10 7.30
CA PRO A 98 12.04 -21.42 8.46
C PRO A 98 12.76 -21.15 9.79
N GLY A 99 12.07 -20.49 10.72
CA GLY A 99 12.61 -20.11 12.03
C GLY A 99 13.47 -18.86 12.06
N GLN A 100 13.80 -18.27 10.92
CA GLN A 100 14.46 -16.95 10.85
C GLN A 100 13.48 -15.81 11.13
N THR A 101 13.97 -14.60 11.33
CA THR A 101 13.19 -13.47 11.79
C THR A 101 12.94 -12.45 10.69
N VAL A 102 11.68 -12.01 10.62
CA VAL A 102 11.22 -10.85 9.87
C VAL A 102 10.85 -9.77 10.88
N LEU A 103 11.28 -8.54 10.64
CA LEU A 103 10.99 -7.41 11.50
C LEU A 103 10.05 -6.43 10.79
N ASP A 104 9.01 -5.99 11.50
CA ASP A 104 8.14 -4.89 11.07
C ASP A 104 7.90 -3.90 12.21
N CYS A 105 7.05 -2.90 11.96
CA CYS A 105 6.73 -1.86 12.92
C CYS A 105 5.23 -1.61 12.93
N GLU A 106 4.49 -2.38 13.72
CA GLU A 106 3.02 -2.27 13.83
C GLU A 106 2.57 -1.00 14.58
N PRO A 107 1.39 -0.45 14.20
CA PRO A 107 0.49 -0.91 13.15
C PRO A 107 1.03 -0.59 11.74
N THR A 108 0.94 -1.56 10.84
CA THR A 108 1.40 -1.46 9.45
C THR A 108 0.58 -2.37 8.53
N PHE A 109 1.02 -2.56 7.28
CA PHE A 109 0.34 -3.43 6.31
C PHE A 109 0.48 -4.91 6.68
N GLY A 110 -0.63 -5.56 6.96
CA GLY A 110 -0.67 -6.92 7.51
C GLY A 110 -0.15 -8.03 6.59
N MET A 111 0.16 -7.74 5.31
CA MET A 111 0.74 -8.73 4.40
C MET A 111 2.18 -9.08 4.74
N TYR A 112 2.94 -8.20 5.41
CA TYR A 112 4.30 -8.53 5.86
C TYR A 112 4.27 -9.68 6.86
N SER A 113 3.46 -9.53 7.91
CA SER A 113 3.31 -10.58 8.91
C SER A 113 2.61 -11.83 8.37
N PHE A 114 1.71 -11.68 7.38
CA PHE A 114 1.08 -12.82 6.71
C PHE A 114 2.10 -13.61 5.89
N ALA A 115 2.92 -12.97 5.06
CA ALA A 115 3.96 -13.61 4.26
C ALA A 115 5.04 -14.27 5.15
N ALA A 116 5.43 -13.63 6.26
CA ALA A 116 6.34 -14.23 7.24
C ALA A 116 5.78 -15.54 7.83
N ARG A 117 4.51 -15.57 8.19
CA ARG A 117 3.85 -16.80 8.68
C ARG A 117 3.81 -17.91 7.62
N LEU A 118 3.61 -17.55 6.34
CA LEU A 118 3.66 -18.52 5.23
C LEU A 118 5.05 -19.12 5.04
N ALA A 119 6.10 -18.33 5.29
CA ALA A 119 7.50 -18.78 5.24
C ALA A 119 7.96 -19.52 6.50
N ASP A 120 7.06 -19.79 7.47
CA ASP A 120 7.40 -20.33 8.79
C ASP A 120 8.48 -19.52 9.53
N ALA A 121 8.47 -18.20 9.30
CA ALA A 121 9.37 -17.24 9.92
C ALA A 121 8.78 -16.72 11.22
N LYS A 122 9.68 -16.35 12.15
CA LYS A 122 9.32 -15.59 13.34
C LYS A 122 9.11 -14.14 12.95
N ILE A 123 7.97 -13.55 13.34
CA ILE A 123 7.78 -12.11 13.20
C ILE A 123 8.05 -11.41 14.52
N ILE A 124 8.84 -10.34 14.47
CA ILE A 124 9.03 -9.40 15.57
C ILE A 124 8.48 -8.06 15.11
N SER A 125 7.54 -7.50 15.87
CA SER A 125 7.01 -6.18 15.62
C SER A 125 7.54 -5.22 16.67
N ALA A 126 8.38 -4.25 16.22
CA ALA A 126 8.81 -3.18 17.09
C ALA A 126 7.68 -2.15 17.27
N PRO A 127 7.47 -1.61 18.47
CA PRO A 127 6.42 -0.63 18.68
C PRO A 127 6.75 0.68 17.96
N ARG A 128 5.70 1.41 17.54
CA ARG A 128 5.81 2.80 17.11
C ARG A 128 5.71 3.73 18.34
N THR A 129 6.20 4.95 18.18
CA THR A 129 5.98 6.01 19.18
C THR A 129 4.50 6.40 19.26
N ASN A 130 4.14 7.23 20.23
CA ASN A 130 2.77 7.76 20.39
C ASN A 130 2.32 8.62 19.19
N THR A 131 3.25 9.11 18.37
CA THR A 131 2.98 9.84 17.11
C THR A 131 3.05 8.93 15.88
N TRP A 132 3.09 7.62 16.09
CA TRP A 132 3.25 6.59 15.06
C TRP A 132 4.57 6.67 14.29
N ASP A 133 5.55 7.43 14.76
CA ASP A 133 6.91 7.40 14.22
C ASP A 133 7.61 6.08 14.56
N ILE A 134 8.64 5.74 13.80
CA ILE A 134 9.46 4.57 14.08
C ILE A 134 10.37 4.84 15.29
N ASP A 135 10.37 3.94 16.25
CA ASP A 135 11.34 3.93 17.36
C ASP A 135 12.60 3.20 16.91
N ILE A 136 13.61 3.95 16.45
CA ILE A 136 14.86 3.37 15.93
C ILE A 136 15.63 2.59 17.00
N PRO A 137 15.77 3.05 18.24
CA PRO A 137 16.34 2.23 19.32
C PRO A 137 15.63 0.88 19.51
N ALA A 138 14.29 0.88 19.51
CA ALA A 138 13.51 -0.36 19.62
C ALA A 138 13.70 -1.27 18.40
N MET A 139 13.68 -0.71 17.17
CA MET A 139 13.91 -1.45 15.95
C MET A 139 15.31 -2.08 15.91
N THR A 140 16.35 -1.30 16.14
CA THR A 140 17.73 -1.80 16.11
C THR A 140 18.01 -2.78 17.24
N GLY A 141 17.43 -2.56 18.42
CA GLY A 141 17.52 -3.49 19.56
C GLY A 141 16.82 -4.84 19.34
N ALA A 142 15.86 -4.89 18.41
CA ALA A 142 15.17 -6.13 18.02
C ALA A 142 15.92 -6.94 16.96
N ILE A 143 16.94 -6.37 16.31
CA ILE A 143 17.76 -7.05 15.30
C ILE A 143 18.71 -8.02 15.97
N ASP A 144 18.69 -9.27 15.52
CA ASP A 144 19.62 -10.30 15.93
C ASP A 144 20.23 -11.03 14.71
N ARG A 145 21.06 -12.05 14.96
CA ARG A 145 21.70 -12.86 13.91
C ARG A 145 20.73 -13.64 13.02
N LEU A 146 19.47 -13.80 13.43
CA LEU A 146 18.42 -14.48 12.66
C LEU A 146 17.57 -13.51 11.87
N THR A 147 17.69 -12.21 12.10
CA THR A 147 16.93 -11.18 11.38
C THR A 147 17.42 -11.09 9.93
N ARG A 148 16.51 -11.27 8.98
CA ARG A 148 16.82 -11.31 7.54
C ARG A 148 16.30 -10.12 6.78
N ILE A 149 15.11 -9.65 7.13
CA ILE A 149 14.46 -8.57 6.39
C ILE A 149 13.61 -7.71 7.34
N ILE A 150 13.61 -6.42 7.05
CA ILE A 150 12.78 -5.41 7.70
C ILE A 150 11.80 -4.89 6.65
N PHE A 151 10.49 -4.85 6.96
CA PHE A 151 9.47 -4.23 6.12
C PHE A 151 8.96 -2.96 6.78
N LEU A 152 9.03 -1.84 6.05
CA LEU A 152 8.48 -0.55 6.48
C LEU A 152 7.74 0.11 5.33
N ALA A 153 6.50 0.54 5.56
CA ALA A 153 5.76 1.32 4.58
C ALA A 153 5.99 2.82 4.76
N SER A 154 6.13 3.55 3.64
CA SER A 154 6.34 5.01 3.60
C SER A 154 5.69 5.63 2.35
N PRO A 155 4.53 6.30 2.49
CA PRO A 155 3.69 6.49 3.69
C PRO A 155 3.18 5.19 4.30
N ASN A 156 3.15 5.11 5.63
CA ASN A 156 2.67 3.92 6.32
C ASN A 156 1.16 3.77 6.23
N ASN A 157 0.69 2.57 6.06
CA ASN A 157 -0.72 2.22 6.14
C ASN A 157 -0.95 1.41 7.44
N PRO A 158 -1.78 1.90 8.41
CA PRO A 158 -2.81 2.92 8.21
C PRO A 158 -2.48 4.33 8.77
N THR A 159 -1.30 4.59 9.30
CA THR A 159 -1.00 5.82 10.06
C THR A 159 -0.63 7.03 9.21
N GLY A 160 -0.25 6.83 7.94
CA GLY A 160 -0.03 7.89 6.95
C GLY A 160 1.32 8.62 7.02
N ASN A 161 2.16 8.36 8.04
CA ASN A 161 3.45 9.02 8.23
C ASN A 161 4.56 8.44 7.35
N LEU A 162 5.60 9.24 7.11
CA LEU A 162 6.76 8.86 6.31
C LEU A 162 7.85 8.19 7.16
N LEU A 163 8.65 7.34 6.55
CA LEU A 163 9.96 6.93 7.05
C LEU A 163 10.96 8.06 6.76
N ARG A 164 11.59 8.62 7.79
CA ARG A 164 12.62 9.64 7.62
C ARG A 164 13.91 9.02 7.09
N GLU A 165 14.62 9.72 6.22
CA GLU A 165 15.86 9.23 5.62
C GLU A 165 16.90 8.84 6.67
N ARG A 166 17.09 9.66 7.73
CA ARG A 166 18.02 9.34 8.84
C ARG A 166 17.69 8.02 9.52
N ASP A 167 16.38 7.71 9.63
CA ASP A 167 15.90 6.49 10.28
C ASP A 167 16.11 5.28 9.35
N ALA A 168 15.89 5.46 8.03
CA ALA A 168 16.21 4.45 7.03
C ALA A 168 17.71 4.13 6.99
N ARG A 169 18.58 5.14 6.97
CA ARG A 169 20.05 4.95 7.02
C ARG A 169 20.49 4.17 8.25
N ALA A 170 19.95 4.51 9.43
CA ALA A 170 20.29 3.79 10.67
C ALA A 170 19.92 2.29 10.61
N LEU A 171 18.83 1.93 9.91
CA LEU A 171 18.46 0.52 9.70
C LEU A 171 19.31 -0.14 8.62
N LEU A 172 19.63 0.56 7.53
CA LEU A 172 20.48 0.06 6.44
C LEU A 172 21.91 -0.21 6.89
N ASP A 173 22.44 0.63 7.79
CA ASP A 173 23.77 0.47 8.39
C ASP A 173 23.90 -0.83 9.22
N THR A 174 22.80 -1.47 9.60
CA THR A 174 22.81 -2.78 10.27
C THR A 174 23.18 -3.93 9.32
N GLY A 175 23.15 -3.71 8.00
CA GLY A 175 23.38 -4.72 6.97
C GLY A 175 22.17 -5.65 6.70
N VAL A 176 21.08 -5.53 7.47
CA VAL A 176 19.83 -6.29 7.21
C VAL A 176 19.12 -5.73 5.98
N ILE A 177 18.47 -6.58 5.18
CA ILE A 177 17.65 -6.12 4.05
C ILE A 177 16.53 -5.24 4.55
N LEU A 178 16.42 -4.02 4.02
CA LEU A 178 15.31 -3.11 4.27
C LEU A 178 14.44 -3.00 3.03
N CYS A 179 13.19 -3.47 3.11
CA CYS A 179 12.18 -3.22 2.10
C CYS A 179 11.32 -2.03 2.52
N VAL A 180 11.42 -0.93 1.79
CA VAL A 180 10.56 0.25 1.96
C VAL A 180 9.42 0.16 0.96
N ASP A 181 8.21 -0.02 1.47
CA ASP A 181 6.99 -0.06 0.66
C ASP A 181 6.48 1.37 0.41
N GLU A 182 6.76 1.87 -0.78
CA GLU A 182 6.35 3.18 -1.27
C GLU A 182 5.06 3.12 -2.14
N THR A 183 4.14 2.21 -1.83
CA THR A 183 2.85 2.05 -2.55
C THR A 183 2.05 3.37 -2.64
N TYR A 184 2.31 4.32 -1.76
CA TYR A 184 1.67 5.64 -1.73
C TYR A 184 2.60 6.78 -2.15
N TYR A 185 3.70 6.48 -2.84
CA TYR A 185 4.71 7.47 -3.28
C TYR A 185 4.11 8.64 -4.05
N GLU A 186 3.24 8.37 -5.02
CA GLU A 186 2.69 9.40 -5.90
C GLU A 186 1.76 10.40 -5.17
N PHE A 187 1.27 10.04 -3.96
CA PHE A 187 0.49 10.96 -3.11
C PHE A 187 1.38 11.85 -2.24
N SER A 188 2.56 11.37 -1.85
CA SER A 188 3.48 12.08 -0.96
C SER A 188 4.56 12.87 -1.73
N GLY A 189 4.97 12.37 -2.88
CA GLY A 189 6.14 12.84 -3.62
C GLY A 189 7.48 12.52 -2.95
N ASN A 190 7.48 11.78 -1.83
CA ASN A 190 8.67 11.44 -1.07
C ASN A 190 9.13 10.01 -1.36
N THR A 191 10.42 9.86 -1.67
CA THR A 191 11.05 8.57 -1.94
C THR A 191 12.42 8.46 -1.28
N LEU A 192 12.79 7.24 -0.96
CA LEU A 192 14.13 6.88 -0.51
C LEU A 192 14.97 6.17 -1.60
N SER A 193 14.47 6.16 -2.86
CA SER A 193 15.14 5.49 -3.96
C SER A 193 16.53 6.05 -4.29
N HIS A 194 16.84 7.30 -3.91
CA HIS A 194 18.17 7.89 -4.05
C HIS A 194 19.22 7.18 -3.16
N LEU A 195 18.81 6.47 -2.11
CA LEU A 195 19.71 5.69 -1.26
C LEU A 195 20.17 4.38 -1.90
N LEU A 196 19.59 3.96 -3.03
CA LEU A 196 19.97 2.74 -3.76
C LEU A 196 21.41 2.78 -4.30
N ASP A 197 22.00 3.97 -4.43
CA ASP A 197 23.38 4.13 -4.86
C ASP A 197 24.37 3.94 -3.69
N ASP A 198 23.91 4.14 -2.46
CA ASP A 198 24.71 4.01 -1.24
C ASP A 198 24.55 2.61 -0.58
N TYR A 199 23.38 1.94 -0.79
CA TYR A 199 22.99 0.75 -0.05
C TYR A 199 22.49 -0.39 -0.94
N GLU A 200 23.24 -1.48 -1.03
CA GLU A 200 22.86 -2.69 -1.78
C GLU A 200 21.74 -3.50 -1.07
N ASN A 201 21.56 -3.31 0.23
CA ASN A 201 20.53 -3.95 1.06
C ASN A 201 19.21 -3.19 1.13
N LEU A 202 19.00 -2.17 0.28
CA LEU A 202 17.73 -1.45 0.13
C LEU A 202 16.89 -2.04 -1.02
N VAL A 203 15.60 -2.23 -0.75
CA VAL A 203 14.58 -2.52 -1.77
C VAL A 203 13.46 -1.49 -1.64
N ILE A 204 13.12 -0.84 -2.74
CA ILE A 204 11.93 0.04 -2.83
C ILE A 204 10.83 -0.74 -3.54
N LEU A 205 9.69 -0.91 -2.89
CA LEU A 205 8.49 -1.54 -3.45
C LEU A 205 7.48 -0.47 -3.84
N ARG A 206 6.89 -0.54 -5.04
CA ARG A 206 5.84 0.36 -5.52
C ARG A 206 4.72 -0.39 -6.22
N SER A 207 3.57 0.27 -6.40
CA SER A 207 2.38 -0.37 -6.95
C SER A 207 1.55 0.57 -7.81
N PHE A 208 0.94 0.04 -8.87
CA PHE A 208 -0.07 0.75 -9.67
C PHE A 208 -1.49 0.64 -9.09
N SER A 209 -1.65 -0.07 -7.97
CA SER A 209 -2.98 -0.32 -7.39
C SER A 209 -3.67 0.94 -6.86
N LYS A 210 -2.91 1.99 -6.47
CA LYS A 210 -3.49 3.14 -5.76
C LYS A 210 -3.61 4.37 -6.66
N TRP A 211 -2.51 4.86 -7.20
CA TRP A 211 -2.50 6.09 -7.98
C TRP A 211 -3.05 5.91 -9.40
N ALA A 212 -2.77 4.79 -10.05
CA ALA A 212 -3.14 4.54 -11.45
C ALA A 212 -4.57 4.03 -11.65
N GLY A 213 -5.29 3.66 -10.56
CA GLY A 213 -6.68 3.19 -10.66
C GLY A 213 -6.85 1.81 -11.29
N ILE A 214 -5.81 0.97 -11.29
CA ILE A 214 -5.79 -0.36 -11.90
C ILE A 214 -5.51 -1.50 -10.91
N ALA A 215 -5.99 -1.34 -9.67
CA ALA A 215 -5.80 -2.32 -8.60
C ALA A 215 -6.19 -3.76 -9.00
N GLY A 216 -7.26 -3.92 -9.80
CA GLY A 216 -7.76 -5.21 -10.28
C GLY A 216 -6.82 -5.93 -11.25
N LEU A 217 -5.87 -5.23 -11.90
CA LEU A 217 -4.91 -5.82 -12.84
C LEU A 217 -3.64 -6.37 -12.16
N ARG A 218 -3.49 -6.11 -10.86
CA ARG A 218 -2.42 -6.70 -10.03
C ARG A 218 -1.02 -6.45 -10.60
N VAL A 219 -0.56 -5.20 -10.66
CA VAL A 219 0.83 -4.88 -11.06
C VAL A 219 1.49 -4.01 -9.99
N GLY A 220 2.66 -4.45 -9.55
CA GLY A 220 3.61 -3.73 -8.72
C GLY A 220 5.02 -3.92 -9.25
N TYR A 221 5.99 -3.28 -8.64
CA TYR A 221 7.39 -3.44 -9.00
C TYR A 221 8.31 -3.14 -7.82
N ALA A 222 9.53 -3.67 -7.91
CA ALA A 222 10.59 -3.32 -6.97
C ALA A 222 11.79 -2.72 -7.70
N ILE A 223 12.52 -1.88 -6.96
CA ILE A 223 13.80 -1.30 -7.34
C ILE A 223 14.81 -1.72 -6.27
N GLY A 224 15.98 -2.23 -6.68
CA GLY A 224 17.03 -2.69 -5.77
C GLY A 224 18.40 -2.71 -6.45
N SER A 225 19.42 -3.26 -5.78
CA SER A 225 20.70 -3.49 -6.44
C SER A 225 20.55 -4.48 -7.61
N ALA A 226 21.37 -4.34 -8.66
CA ALA A 226 21.31 -5.21 -9.83
C ALA A 226 21.47 -6.69 -9.46
N THR A 227 22.34 -7.00 -8.49
CA THR A 227 22.55 -8.35 -7.98
C THR A 227 21.28 -8.90 -7.32
N LEU A 228 20.64 -8.12 -6.45
CA LEU A 228 19.40 -8.53 -5.78
C LEU A 228 18.29 -8.77 -6.80
N ILE A 229 18.11 -7.84 -7.74
CA ILE A 229 17.08 -7.95 -8.79
C ILE A 229 17.33 -9.16 -9.69
N SER A 230 18.59 -9.47 -10.01
CA SER A 230 18.92 -10.69 -10.79
C SER A 230 18.43 -11.96 -10.06
N HIS A 231 18.70 -12.08 -8.77
CA HIS A 231 18.21 -13.22 -7.97
C HIS A 231 16.68 -13.30 -7.91
N LEU A 232 16.00 -12.16 -7.75
CA LEU A 232 14.53 -12.14 -7.81
C LEU A 232 14.00 -12.56 -9.19
N MET A 233 14.67 -12.14 -10.27
CA MET A 233 14.31 -12.55 -11.65
C MET A 233 14.48 -14.06 -11.86
N ASP A 234 15.46 -14.69 -11.21
CA ASP A 234 15.72 -16.14 -11.32
C ASP A 234 14.63 -16.96 -10.61
N ILE A 235 14.07 -16.48 -9.49
CA ILE A 235 13.12 -17.25 -8.67
C ILE A 235 11.64 -16.91 -8.93
N LYS A 236 11.34 -15.81 -9.64
CA LYS A 236 9.95 -15.45 -9.96
C LYS A 236 9.31 -16.47 -10.90
N GLN A 237 7.99 -16.56 -10.90
CA GLN A 237 7.27 -17.30 -11.93
C GLN A 237 7.59 -16.72 -13.33
N PRO A 238 7.85 -17.54 -14.37
CA PRO A 238 8.25 -17.03 -15.68
C PRO A 238 7.30 -15.97 -16.25
N TYR A 239 6.00 -16.17 -16.13
CA TYR A 239 4.94 -15.35 -16.73
C TYR A 239 4.08 -14.64 -15.67
N ASN A 240 4.73 -14.12 -14.63
CA ASN A 240 4.05 -13.58 -13.46
C ASN A 240 3.22 -12.32 -13.73
N ILE A 241 3.60 -11.49 -14.70
CA ILE A 241 2.81 -10.32 -15.12
C ILE A 241 1.90 -10.73 -16.27
N ASN A 242 0.59 -10.57 -16.11
CA ASN A 242 -0.36 -10.86 -17.18
C ASN A 242 -0.34 -9.78 -18.28
N ILE A 243 -0.68 -10.16 -19.51
CA ILE A 243 -0.66 -9.28 -20.70
C ILE A 243 -1.50 -8.01 -20.48
N ALA A 244 -2.67 -8.13 -19.89
CA ALA A 244 -3.55 -6.98 -19.63
C ALA A 244 -2.91 -6.02 -18.63
N GLY A 245 -2.27 -6.55 -17.57
CA GLY A 245 -1.53 -5.76 -16.58
C GLY A 245 -0.36 -4.99 -17.19
N GLU A 246 0.45 -5.65 -18.04
CA GLU A 246 1.54 -4.98 -18.77
C GLU A 246 1.00 -3.87 -19.67
N ALA A 247 0.00 -4.16 -20.50
CA ALA A 247 -0.58 -3.17 -21.42
C ALA A 247 -1.15 -1.96 -20.68
N ALA A 248 -1.85 -2.20 -19.57
CA ALA A 248 -2.40 -1.13 -18.73
C ALA A 248 -1.31 -0.26 -18.10
N VAL A 249 -0.23 -0.85 -17.60
CA VAL A 249 0.89 -0.09 -17.01
C VAL A 249 1.60 0.74 -18.07
N LEU A 250 1.87 0.20 -19.24
CA LEU A 250 2.49 0.96 -20.35
C LEU A 250 1.63 2.17 -20.71
N ALA A 251 0.31 2.00 -20.86
CA ALA A 251 -0.61 3.10 -21.13
C ALA A 251 -0.72 4.08 -19.95
N ALA A 252 -0.69 3.60 -18.70
CA ALA A 252 -0.72 4.45 -17.52
C ALA A 252 0.54 5.33 -17.42
N LEU A 253 1.70 4.79 -17.74
CA LEU A 253 2.97 5.54 -17.75
C LEU A 253 3.02 6.57 -18.90
N GLU A 254 2.50 6.23 -20.08
CA GLU A 254 2.35 7.18 -21.20
C GLU A 254 1.45 8.36 -20.84
N HIS A 255 0.40 8.13 -20.05
CA HIS A 255 -0.58 9.15 -19.63
C HIS A 255 -0.44 9.53 -18.15
N ARG A 256 0.76 9.39 -17.58
CA ARG A 256 1.03 9.59 -16.15
C ARG A 256 0.64 10.97 -15.63
N ASP A 257 0.78 12.02 -16.46
CA ASP A 257 0.50 13.40 -16.03
C ASP A 257 -0.98 13.58 -15.68
N GLU A 258 -1.90 12.98 -16.47
CA GLU A 258 -3.34 12.97 -16.21
C GLU A 258 -3.69 12.15 -14.94
N LEU A 259 -3.02 11.02 -14.72
CA LEU A 259 -3.18 10.23 -13.49
C LEU A 259 -2.65 10.96 -12.26
N LEU A 260 -1.53 11.67 -12.38
CA LEU A 260 -0.98 12.49 -11.30
C LEU A 260 -1.87 13.70 -10.98
N GLU A 261 -2.64 14.24 -11.93
CA GLU A 261 -3.68 15.25 -11.64
C GLU A 261 -4.80 14.67 -10.77
N ARG A 262 -5.28 13.46 -11.09
CA ARG A 262 -6.26 12.75 -10.24
C ARG A 262 -5.69 12.48 -8.84
N THR A 263 -4.41 12.11 -8.76
CA THR A 263 -3.71 11.92 -7.49
C THR A 263 -3.65 13.20 -6.67
N ARG A 264 -3.32 14.34 -7.30
CA ARG A 264 -3.35 15.67 -6.65
C ARG A 264 -4.76 16.02 -6.14
N SER A 265 -5.80 15.76 -6.94
CA SER A 265 -7.19 15.94 -6.50
C SER A 265 -7.52 15.13 -5.26
N LEU A 266 -7.12 13.86 -5.19
CA LEU A 266 -7.31 13.03 -3.98
C LEU A 266 -6.57 13.59 -2.75
N VAL A 267 -5.36 14.11 -2.94
CA VAL A 267 -4.62 14.81 -1.86
C VAL A 267 -5.36 16.06 -1.39
N GLU A 268 -5.96 16.83 -2.31
CA GLU A 268 -6.78 18.00 -1.97
C GLU A 268 -8.04 17.58 -1.20
N GLN A 269 -8.72 16.50 -1.61
CA GLN A 269 -9.88 15.98 -0.89
C GLN A 269 -9.51 15.49 0.51
N ARG A 270 -8.36 14.84 0.68
CA ARG A 270 -7.84 14.49 2.01
C ARG A 270 -7.63 15.75 2.86
N LYS A 271 -6.97 16.79 2.34
CA LYS A 271 -6.76 18.06 3.06
C LYS A 271 -8.07 18.77 3.40
N LYS A 272 -9.08 18.71 2.52
CA LYS A 272 -10.41 19.21 2.81
C LYS A 272 -11.05 18.47 3.99
N LEU A 273 -10.90 17.15 4.04
CA LEU A 273 -11.40 16.33 5.15
C LEU A 273 -10.64 16.66 6.45
N GLU A 274 -9.32 16.82 6.42
CA GLU A 274 -8.49 17.25 7.56
C GLU A 274 -9.00 18.59 8.14
N ALA A 275 -9.25 19.59 7.29
CA ALA A 275 -9.74 20.89 7.70
C ALA A 275 -11.12 20.79 8.39
N VAL A 276 -12.03 19.98 7.84
CA VAL A 276 -13.35 19.79 8.43
C VAL A 276 -13.28 19.05 9.77
N ILE A 277 -12.44 18.01 9.88
CA ILE A 277 -12.29 17.24 11.13
C ILE A 277 -11.74 18.13 12.25
N ASN A 278 -10.85 19.08 11.96
CA ASN A 278 -10.35 20.03 12.96
C ASN A 278 -11.45 20.88 13.59
N ASP A 279 -12.57 21.10 12.90
CA ASP A 279 -13.73 21.86 13.36
C ASP A 279 -14.82 20.98 13.99
N LEU A 280 -14.64 19.65 14.01
CA LEU A 280 -15.60 18.71 14.58
C LEU A 280 -15.16 18.29 15.98
N ASP A 281 -16.10 18.36 16.94
CA ASP A 281 -15.88 17.84 18.30
C ASP A 281 -15.99 16.30 18.31
N GLY A 282 -15.15 15.63 19.09
CA GLY A 282 -15.21 14.19 19.30
C GLY A 282 -14.59 13.33 18.19
N VAL A 283 -13.92 13.93 17.22
CA VAL A 283 -13.09 13.21 16.23
C VAL A 283 -11.78 13.95 16.01
N SER A 284 -10.70 13.18 15.93
CA SER A 284 -9.35 13.67 15.59
C SER A 284 -8.74 12.79 14.50
N TYR A 285 -7.64 13.23 13.91
CA TYR A 285 -6.92 12.44 12.89
C TYR A 285 -5.41 12.52 13.09
N PHE A 286 -4.71 11.54 12.53
CA PHE A 286 -3.25 11.54 12.42
C PHE A 286 -2.85 12.11 11.05
N PRO A 287 -1.88 13.07 10.98
CA PRO A 287 -1.41 13.64 9.73
C PRO A 287 -0.94 12.55 8.75
N SER A 288 -1.41 12.62 7.50
CA SER A 288 -1.15 11.58 6.50
C SER A 288 -0.53 12.14 5.23
N GLN A 289 0.33 11.36 4.62
CA GLN A 289 0.90 11.60 3.29
C GLN A 289 0.38 10.58 2.25
N GLY A 290 -0.55 9.69 2.63
CA GLY A 290 -1.25 8.78 1.71
C GLY A 290 -2.55 9.37 1.15
N ASN A 291 -3.37 8.52 0.53
CA ASN A 291 -4.73 8.86 0.08
C ASN A 291 -5.80 8.50 1.12
N PHE A 292 -5.48 8.60 2.39
CA PHE A 292 -6.36 8.25 3.51
C PHE A 292 -6.00 9.01 4.77
N LEU A 293 -6.91 9.02 5.75
CA LEU A 293 -6.68 9.46 7.12
C LEU A 293 -6.97 8.32 8.10
N LEU A 294 -6.20 8.24 9.17
CA LEU A 294 -6.55 7.48 10.35
C LEU A 294 -7.23 8.43 11.33
N CYS A 295 -8.53 8.22 11.56
CA CYS A 295 -9.35 9.06 12.41
C CYS A 295 -9.68 8.33 13.71
N LYS A 296 -9.49 9.00 14.84
CA LYS A 296 -9.83 8.52 16.18
C LYS A 296 -11.12 9.17 16.64
N PHE A 297 -12.01 8.37 17.25
CA PHE A 297 -13.31 8.83 17.77
C PHE A 297 -13.27 8.84 19.31
N GLU A 298 -13.66 9.96 19.94
CA GLU A 298 -13.56 10.18 21.39
C GLU A 298 -14.92 10.03 22.09
N HIS A 299 -16.00 10.49 21.45
CA HIS A 299 -17.36 10.46 22.03
C HIS A 299 -18.18 9.25 21.61
N ARG A 300 -17.66 8.45 20.66
CA ARG A 300 -18.27 7.22 20.17
C ARG A 300 -17.20 6.16 19.97
N THR A 301 -17.61 4.90 20.01
CA THR A 301 -16.70 3.83 19.58
C THR A 301 -16.50 3.86 18.07
N ALA A 302 -15.35 3.39 17.59
CA ALA A 302 -15.10 3.24 16.14
C ALA A 302 -16.18 2.36 15.47
N GLU A 303 -16.73 1.36 16.17
CA GLU A 303 -17.83 0.53 15.68
C GLU A 303 -19.14 1.34 15.49
N GLN A 304 -19.47 2.22 16.43
CA GLN A 304 -20.64 3.10 16.32
C GLN A 304 -20.47 4.09 15.17
N ALA A 305 -19.29 4.69 15.01
CA ALA A 305 -18.99 5.58 13.89
C ALA A 305 -19.03 4.83 12.55
N PHE A 306 -18.44 3.63 12.46
CA PHE A 306 -18.51 2.76 11.29
C PHE A 306 -19.96 2.44 10.90
N THR A 307 -20.77 2.02 11.87
CA THR A 307 -22.19 1.71 11.65
C THR A 307 -22.98 2.94 11.20
N GLY A 308 -22.67 4.11 11.78
CA GLY A 308 -23.25 5.39 11.39
C GLY A 308 -22.94 5.73 9.92
N LEU A 309 -21.67 5.64 9.51
CA LEU A 309 -21.25 5.87 8.12
C LEU A 309 -21.89 4.86 7.15
N ALA A 310 -21.93 3.57 7.53
CA ALA A 310 -22.53 2.52 6.70
C ALA A 310 -24.02 2.77 6.42
N ARG A 311 -24.78 3.36 7.35
CA ARG A 311 -26.19 3.79 7.12
C ARG A 311 -26.32 4.90 6.07
N HIS A 312 -25.26 5.65 5.82
CA HIS A 312 -25.15 6.63 4.71
C HIS A 312 -24.54 6.02 3.44
N GLY A 313 -24.38 4.69 3.38
CA GLY A 313 -23.76 4.00 2.24
C GLY A 313 -22.23 4.12 2.18
N ILE A 314 -21.57 4.67 3.22
CA ILE A 314 -20.15 4.95 3.24
C ILE A 314 -19.43 3.88 4.05
N PHE A 315 -18.51 3.16 3.39
CA PHE A 315 -17.76 2.07 4.01
C PHE A 315 -16.28 2.45 4.16
N VAL A 316 -15.80 2.38 5.40
CA VAL A 316 -14.43 2.71 5.82
C VAL A 316 -13.75 1.48 6.43
N ARG A 317 -12.46 1.55 6.77
CA ARG A 317 -11.72 0.42 7.34
C ARG A 317 -11.69 0.47 8.86
N GLN A 318 -12.10 -0.63 9.51
CA GLN A 318 -11.99 -0.87 10.95
C GLN A 318 -10.77 -1.74 11.29
N PHE A 319 -10.34 -1.67 12.56
CA PHE A 319 -9.24 -2.43 13.15
C PHE A 319 -9.63 -3.03 14.52
N PRO A 320 -10.66 -3.89 14.60
CA PRO A 320 -11.34 -4.22 15.86
C PRO A 320 -10.49 -4.98 16.88
N GLN A 321 -9.40 -5.62 16.46
CA GLN A 321 -8.56 -6.48 17.33
C GLN A 321 -7.10 -5.98 17.37
N THR A 322 -6.88 -4.69 17.23
CA THR A 322 -5.55 -4.08 17.22
C THR A 322 -5.47 -2.90 18.18
N VAL A 323 -4.30 -2.30 18.30
CA VAL A 323 -4.10 -1.04 19.04
C VAL A 323 -4.87 0.15 18.46
N LEU A 324 -5.50 -0.03 17.28
CA LEU A 324 -6.31 0.98 16.58
C LEU A 324 -7.82 0.71 16.70
N ASN A 325 -8.27 -0.02 17.72
CA ASN A 325 -9.68 -0.41 17.89
C ASN A 325 -10.62 0.80 18.12
N ASP A 326 -10.07 1.98 18.47
CA ASP A 326 -10.76 3.26 18.62
C ASP A 326 -10.75 4.13 17.34
N SER A 327 -10.19 3.61 16.24
CA SER A 327 -9.89 4.37 15.04
C SER A 327 -10.49 3.73 13.79
N LEU A 328 -10.77 4.58 12.80
CA LEU A 328 -11.16 4.18 11.44
C LEU A 328 -10.17 4.76 10.44
N ARG A 329 -9.75 3.98 9.44
CA ARG A 329 -9.04 4.52 8.29
C ARG A 329 -10.05 4.86 7.20
N ILE A 330 -10.05 6.12 6.77
CA ILE A 330 -10.96 6.70 5.78
C ILE A 330 -10.14 7.08 4.55
N SER A 331 -10.42 6.46 3.40
CA SER A 331 -9.77 6.80 2.14
C SER A 331 -10.31 8.13 1.60
N ALA A 332 -9.47 8.88 0.86
CA ALA A 332 -9.94 10.04 0.11
C ALA A 332 -10.85 9.61 -1.05
N GLY A 333 -11.99 10.27 -1.20
CA GLY A 333 -12.95 10.08 -2.28
C GLY A 333 -12.82 11.12 -3.39
N THR A 334 -13.72 11.06 -4.38
CA THR A 334 -13.95 12.19 -5.30
C THR A 334 -14.48 13.40 -4.52
N PRO A 335 -14.52 14.62 -5.11
CA PRO A 335 -15.14 15.76 -4.46
C PRO A 335 -16.54 15.46 -3.93
N GLU A 336 -17.38 14.80 -4.73
CA GLU A 336 -18.76 14.45 -4.39
C GLU A 336 -18.82 13.43 -3.24
N GLN A 337 -17.97 12.40 -3.27
CA GLN A 337 -17.86 11.39 -2.21
C GLN A 337 -17.34 12.01 -0.90
N THR A 338 -16.39 12.94 -1.01
CA THR A 338 -15.86 13.69 0.14
C THR A 338 -16.95 14.56 0.78
N ASP A 339 -17.78 15.23 -0.02
CA ASP A 339 -18.88 16.05 0.49
C ASP A 339 -19.95 15.19 1.19
N GLN A 340 -20.28 14.03 0.64
CA GLN A 340 -21.19 13.07 1.28
C GLN A 340 -20.59 12.51 2.58
N LEU A 341 -19.30 12.20 2.62
CA LEU A 341 -18.60 11.76 3.82
C LEU A 341 -18.63 12.86 4.90
N ILE A 342 -18.33 14.11 4.55
CA ILE A 342 -18.37 15.25 5.47
C ILE A 342 -19.78 15.45 6.04
N TYR A 343 -20.79 15.36 5.19
CA TYR A 343 -22.18 15.42 5.64
C TYR A 343 -22.51 14.30 6.65
N ALA A 344 -22.11 13.07 6.33
CA ALA A 344 -22.35 11.93 7.22
C ALA A 344 -21.59 12.08 8.55
N LEU A 345 -20.30 12.50 8.53
CA LEU A 345 -19.51 12.73 9.74
C LEU A 345 -20.18 13.76 10.66
N LYS A 346 -20.63 14.89 10.13
CA LYS A 346 -21.34 15.93 10.92
C LYS A 346 -22.63 15.44 11.59
N ASN A 347 -23.23 14.36 11.10
CA ASN A 347 -24.44 13.78 11.67
C ASN A 347 -24.19 12.65 12.66
N ILE A 348 -22.96 12.11 12.69
CA ILE A 348 -22.63 10.98 13.55
C ILE A 348 -21.63 11.29 14.67
N VAL A 349 -20.97 12.45 14.66
CA VAL A 349 -20.07 12.92 15.74
C VAL A 349 -20.79 13.87 16.70
#